data_87d7ba86e6a0c6735b32b456f4207815
#
_entry.id   87d7ba86e6a0c6735b32b456f4207815
#
_cell.length_a   1.000
_cell.length_b   1.000
_cell.length_c   1.000
_cell.angle_alpha   90.00
_cell.angle_beta   90.00
_cell.angle_gamma   90.00
#
_symmetry.space_group_name_H-M   'P 1'
#
loop_
_entity.id
_entity.type
_entity.pdbx_description
1 polymer ?
#
loop_
_entity_poly.entity_id
_entity_poly.type
_entity_poly.pdbx_seq_one_letter_code
_entity_poly.pdbx_strand_id
1 'polypeptide(L)'
;MTTTSKGDAPGWPGIAPRWTSSAKSGVGTALHPNSRVWFTVSHGILNEIYYPRVDQACTRDMGLIVTDGRDFCSEEKRHAQHEIACLADGVPGYRLVNTCVEGRYRIEKEILADPRRDVVLQQTRFVPLEGAMEDYRLHVILAPHLGNRGAGNTAWVGDHKGLPMLFAERDGQALALACSTPWLRRSVGFVGFSDGWQDLVAHKQMAWEYARAGNGNVALTGEMDLRVSEGRCVLAVGFGRNAEEAGHRALASLSEG
;
A
#
# COMPACT_ATOMS: atom_id res chain seq x y z
N MET A 1 1.50 -24.12 4.81
CA MET A 1 1.01 -24.50 3.47
C MET A 1 1.51 -23.45 2.51
N THR A 2 2.43 -23.78 1.63
CA THR A 2 2.93 -22.92 0.57
C THR A 2 1.82 -22.73 -0.45
N THR A 3 1.13 -21.60 -0.42
CA THR A 3 0.19 -21.21 -1.48
C THR A 3 0.98 -20.99 -2.76
N THR A 4 0.78 -21.86 -3.72
CA THR A 4 1.36 -21.74 -5.05
C THR A 4 0.69 -20.54 -5.74
N SER A 5 1.43 -19.46 -5.99
CA SER A 5 0.92 -18.32 -6.74
C SER A 5 0.43 -18.80 -8.11
N LYS A 6 -0.82 -18.50 -8.43
CA LYS A 6 -1.45 -18.94 -9.68
C LYS A 6 -1.09 -17.94 -10.78
N GLY A 7 -0.16 -18.28 -11.67
CA GLY A 7 0.07 -17.67 -12.97
C GLY A 7 -0.14 -16.14 -13.15
N ASP A 8 -0.29 -15.72 -14.38
CA ASP A 8 -0.56 -14.31 -14.73
C ASP A 8 -2.01 -13.92 -14.46
N ALA A 9 -2.20 -12.68 -14.01
CA ALA A 9 -3.53 -12.12 -13.77
C ALA A 9 -4.30 -11.94 -15.10
N PRO A 10 -5.60 -12.24 -15.16
CA PRO A 10 -6.44 -11.94 -16.32
C PRO A 10 -6.86 -10.47 -16.34
N GLY A 11 -7.35 -9.98 -17.49
CA GLY A 11 -7.95 -8.65 -17.64
C GLY A 11 -7.01 -7.57 -18.14
N TRP A 12 -5.89 -7.96 -18.81
CA TRP A 12 -4.99 -7.02 -19.49
C TRP A 12 -5.75 -6.12 -20.49
N PRO A 13 -5.41 -4.84 -20.56
CA PRO A 13 -4.40 -4.09 -19.80
C PRO A 13 -4.94 -3.40 -18.54
N GLY A 14 -6.10 -3.77 -18.06
CA GLY A 14 -6.85 -3.04 -17.05
C GLY A 14 -7.73 -1.93 -17.65
N ILE A 15 -8.50 -1.25 -16.80
CA ILE A 15 -9.26 -0.05 -17.21
C ILE A 15 -8.30 1.12 -17.47
N ALA A 16 -8.77 2.13 -18.19
CA ALA A 16 -7.99 3.36 -18.41
C ALA A 16 -7.57 3.96 -17.06
N PRO A 17 -6.28 4.29 -16.89
CA PRO A 17 -5.77 4.85 -15.65
C PRO A 17 -6.44 6.18 -15.30
N ARG A 18 -6.66 6.38 -14.00
CA ARG A 18 -7.20 7.64 -13.45
C ARG A 18 -6.32 8.09 -12.30
N TRP A 19 -6.17 9.38 -12.15
CA TRP A 19 -5.55 9.98 -10.99
C TRP A 19 -6.56 10.12 -9.85
N THR A 20 -6.04 10.23 -8.63
CA THR A 20 -6.84 10.58 -7.45
C THR A 20 -7.23 12.05 -7.49
N SER A 21 -8.08 12.48 -6.54
CA SER A 21 -8.45 13.88 -6.37
C SER A 21 -7.24 14.79 -6.16
N SER A 22 -7.27 15.99 -6.73
CA SER A 22 -6.27 17.03 -6.48
C SER A 22 -6.36 17.63 -5.06
N ALA A 23 -7.48 17.41 -4.35
CA ALA A 23 -7.62 17.86 -2.97
C ALA A 23 -6.67 17.09 -2.04
N LYS A 24 -5.62 17.78 -1.58
CA LYS A 24 -4.62 17.24 -0.65
C LYS A 24 -4.79 17.88 0.73
N SER A 25 -4.69 17.06 1.77
CA SER A 25 -4.73 17.51 3.16
C SER A 25 -3.33 17.75 3.73
N GLY A 26 -2.31 17.16 3.11
CA GLY A 26 -0.93 17.34 3.53
C GLY A 26 0.07 16.85 2.49
N VAL A 27 1.28 17.40 2.59
CA VAL A 27 2.46 17.04 1.79
C VAL A 27 3.60 16.72 2.75
N GLY A 28 4.21 15.56 2.61
CA GLY A 28 5.33 15.12 3.43
C GLY A 28 6.58 14.81 2.58
N THR A 29 7.72 14.87 3.23
CA THR A 29 9.03 14.51 2.67
C THR A 29 10.01 14.25 3.80
N ALA A 30 11.18 13.71 3.49
CA ALA A 30 12.29 13.69 4.41
C ALA A 30 13.03 15.02 4.38
N LEU A 31 13.44 15.51 5.54
CA LEU A 31 14.28 16.73 5.66
C LEU A 31 15.77 16.38 5.52
N HIS A 32 16.12 15.53 4.55
CA HIS A 32 17.50 15.10 4.34
C HIS A 32 17.76 14.79 2.85
N PRO A 33 18.91 15.20 2.28
CA PRO A 33 19.21 15.05 0.86
C PRO A 33 19.36 13.59 0.39
N ASN A 34 19.54 12.64 1.29
CA ASN A 34 19.65 11.22 0.93
C ASN A 34 18.32 10.59 0.53
N SER A 35 17.20 11.24 0.84
CA SER A 35 15.87 10.80 0.46
C SER A 35 15.28 11.72 -0.58
N ARG A 36 14.81 11.14 -1.66
CA ARG A 36 14.23 11.85 -2.82
C ARG A 36 12.76 11.52 -2.98
N VAL A 37 12.07 11.22 -1.87
CA VAL A 37 10.65 10.95 -1.89
C VAL A 37 9.86 12.12 -1.28
N TRP A 38 8.72 12.40 -1.90
CA TRP A 38 7.66 13.23 -1.35
C TRP A 38 6.38 12.41 -1.38
N PHE A 39 5.45 12.74 -0.51
CA PHE A 39 4.16 12.08 -0.53
C PHE A 39 3.04 13.05 -0.20
N THR A 40 1.82 12.70 -0.59
CA THR A 40 0.62 13.44 -0.24
C THR A 40 -0.36 12.56 0.51
N VAL A 41 -1.13 13.17 1.38
CA VAL A 41 -2.20 12.52 2.12
C VAL A 41 -3.52 13.24 1.88
N SER A 42 -4.60 12.50 1.71
CA SER A 42 -5.97 13.02 1.68
C SER A 42 -6.98 11.89 1.93
N HIS A 43 -8.16 12.23 2.37
CA HIS A 43 -9.23 11.25 2.62
C HIS A 43 -8.76 10.07 3.48
N GLY A 44 -7.93 10.36 4.48
CA GLY A 44 -7.41 9.36 5.40
C GLY A 44 -6.39 8.38 4.83
N ILE A 45 -5.90 8.55 3.60
CA ILE A 45 -4.94 7.63 2.97
C ILE A 45 -3.69 8.34 2.46
N LEU A 46 -2.64 7.54 2.22
CA LEU A 46 -1.47 7.93 1.45
C LEU A 46 -1.87 7.93 -0.04
N ASN A 47 -1.78 9.08 -0.69
CA ASN A 47 -2.16 9.20 -2.10
C ASN A 47 -0.96 8.96 -3.03
N GLU A 48 -0.41 10.06 -3.56
CA GLU A 48 0.73 9.99 -4.46
C GLU A 48 2.04 9.97 -3.66
N ILE A 49 2.95 9.12 -4.09
CA ILE A 49 4.35 9.17 -3.71
C ILE A 49 5.13 9.58 -4.95
N TYR A 50 5.99 10.57 -4.81
CA TYR A 50 6.81 11.14 -5.88
C TYR A 50 8.25 10.68 -5.73
N TYR A 51 8.86 10.20 -6.81
CA TYR A 51 10.23 9.74 -6.87
C TYR A 51 10.76 9.75 -8.33
N PRO A 52 12.02 10.08 -8.61
CA PRO A 52 13.03 10.69 -7.72
C PRO A 52 12.90 12.21 -7.68
N ARG A 53 11.85 12.76 -8.27
CA ARG A 53 11.56 14.19 -8.36
C ARG A 53 10.12 14.46 -7.96
N VAL A 54 9.87 15.65 -7.41
CA VAL A 54 8.55 16.08 -6.93
C VAL A 54 7.49 16.20 -8.05
N ASP A 55 7.91 16.21 -9.31
CA ASP A 55 7.03 16.25 -10.48
C ASP A 55 6.77 14.86 -11.09
N GLN A 56 7.25 13.78 -10.46
CA GLN A 56 7.07 12.41 -10.92
C GLN A 56 6.32 11.57 -9.89
N ALA A 57 5.00 11.58 -9.97
CA ALA A 57 4.18 10.71 -9.14
C ALA A 57 4.35 9.24 -9.58
N CYS A 58 4.65 8.37 -8.63
CA CYS A 58 4.92 6.94 -8.86
C CYS A 58 3.84 6.03 -8.29
N THR A 59 2.92 6.57 -7.51
CA THR A 59 1.73 5.86 -7.02
C THR A 59 0.50 6.73 -7.20
N ARG A 60 -0.66 6.10 -7.28
CA ARG A 60 -1.93 6.79 -7.26
C ARG A 60 -2.50 6.87 -5.84
N ASP A 61 -2.75 5.71 -5.23
CA ASP A 61 -3.30 5.56 -3.88
C ASP A 61 -2.68 4.33 -3.22
N MET A 62 -2.42 4.42 -1.91
CA MET A 62 -2.24 3.28 -1.04
C MET A 62 -3.27 3.39 0.09
N GLY A 63 -4.22 2.47 0.09
CA GLY A 63 -5.31 2.44 1.07
C GLY A 63 -5.47 1.07 1.70
N LEU A 64 -6.21 1.04 2.81
CA LEU A 64 -6.51 -0.17 3.54
C LEU A 64 -7.99 -0.55 3.36
N ILE A 65 -8.24 -1.86 3.27
CA ILE A 65 -9.57 -2.44 3.25
C ILE A 65 -9.68 -3.43 4.40
N VAL A 66 -10.78 -3.33 5.12
CA VAL A 66 -11.13 -4.21 6.24
C VAL A 66 -12.28 -5.09 5.82
N THR A 67 -12.13 -6.40 6.04
CA THR A 67 -13.20 -7.38 5.79
C THR A 67 -13.35 -8.30 6.99
N ASP A 68 -14.47 -9.03 7.08
CA ASP A 68 -14.67 -10.08 8.09
C ASP A 68 -14.64 -11.49 7.50
N GLY A 69 -14.41 -11.60 6.19
CA GLY A 69 -14.44 -12.88 5.48
C GLY A 69 -15.84 -13.44 5.23
N ARG A 70 -16.90 -12.67 5.48
CA ARG A 70 -18.32 -13.08 5.34
C ARG A 70 -19.09 -12.12 4.45
N ASP A 71 -19.54 -10.99 5.00
CA ASP A 71 -20.39 -9.99 4.33
C ASP A 71 -19.90 -8.55 4.48
N PHE A 72 -19.02 -8.26 5.44
CA PHE A 72 -18.48 -6.94 5.66
C PHE A 72 -17.25 -6.66 4.79
N CYS A 73 -17.27 -5.50 4.12
CA CYS A 73 -16.14 -4.96 3.37
C CYS A 73 -16.15 -3.43 3.43
N SER A 74 -15.14 -2.85 4.03
CA SER A 74 -15.03 -1.42 4.28
C SER A 74 -13.67 -0.88 3.79
N GLU A 75 -13.70 0.06 2.85
CA GLU A 75 -12.52 0.81 2.42
C GLU A 75 -12.35 2.05 3.32
N GLU A 76 -11.20 2.21 3.94
CA GLU A 76 -10.96 3.34 4.84
C GLU A 76 -11.19 4.70 4.17
N LYS A 77 -10.88 4.85 2.88
CA LYS A 77 -11.07 6.09 2.12
C LYS A 77 -12.53 6.52 2.00
N ARG A 78 -13.46 5.58 1.87
CA ARG A 78 -14.87 5.85 1.56
C ARG A 78 -15.82 5.60 2.73
N HIS A 79 -15.45 4.70 3.63
CA HIS A 79 -16.32 4.20 4.67
C HIS A 79 -15.81 4.54 6.08
N ALA A 80 -14.96 5.57 6.21
CA ALA A 80 -14.48 6.05 7.49
C ALA A 80 -14.58 7.58 7.61
N GLN A 81 -14.68 8.06 8.83
CA GLN A 81 -14.43 9.44 9.18
C GLN A 81 -12.92 9.62 9.39
N HIS A 82 -12.37 10.73 8.92
CA HIS A 82 -10.93 10.96 8.87
C HIS A 82 -10.54 12.14 9.77
N GLU A 83 -9.53 11.91 10.60
CA GLU A 83 -8.80 12.94 11.31
C GLU A 83 -7.36 12.95 10.82
N ILE A 84 -6.79 14.15 10.64
CA ILE A 84 -5.42 14.33 10.20
C ILE A 84 -4.73 15.40 11.02
N ALA A 85 -3.49 15.12 11.43
CA ALA A 85 -2.63 16.05 12.16
C ALA A 85 -1.18 15.88 11.74
N CYS A 86 -0.34 16.91 11.88
CA CYS A 86 1.11 16.75 11.78
C CYS A 86 1.62 15.89 12.96
N LEU A 87 2.68 15.12 12.73
CA LEU A 87 3.31 14.30 13.79
C LEU A 87 3.92 15.19 14.88
N ALA A 88 4.58 16.28 14.49
CA ALA A 88 5.12 17.29 15.37
C ALA A 88 5.40 18.56 14.55
N ASP A 89 5.62 19.68 15.24
CA ASP A 89 6.00 20.95 14.62
C ASP A 89 7.31 20.80 13.84
N GLY A 90 7.30 21.24 12.58
CA GLY A 90 8.45 21.15 11.69
C GLY A 90 8.78 19.77 11.14
N VAL A 91 8.00 18.74 11.48
CA VAL A 91 8.13 17.39 10.92
C VAL A 91 7.12 17.21 9.80
N PRO A 92 7.56 17.03 8.53
CA PRO A 92 6.66 16.82 7.40
C PRO A 92 6.19 15.35 7.32
N GLY A 93 5.55 14.90 8.37
CA GLY A 93 4.90 13.61 8.53
C GLY A 93 3.53 13.79 9.16
N TYR A 94 2.66 12.79 9.02
CA TYR A 94 1.26 12.93 9.39
C TYR A 94 0.77 11.76 10.22
N ARG A 95 -0.07 12.07 11.19
CA ARG A 95 -0.94 11.13 11.90
C ARG A 95 -2.32 11.19 11.29
N LEU A 96 -2.85 10.03 10.93
CA LEU A 96 -4.21 9.86 10.43
C LEU A 96 -4.97 8.90 11.33
N VAL A 97 -6.22 9.24 11.62
CA VAL A 97 -7.13 8.35 12.35
C VAL A 97 -8.38 8.16 11.49
N ASN A 98 -8.66 6.93 11.12
CA ASN A 98 -9.81 6.56 10.29
C ASN A 98 -10.76 5.70 11.12
N THR A 99 -11.92 6.25 11.49
CA THR A 99 -12.95 5.53 12.23
C THR A 99 -14.05 5.08 11.29
N CYS A 100 -14.32 3.79 11.22
CA CYS A 100 -15.38 3.21 10.42
C CYS A 100 -16.74 3.88 10.73
N VAL A 101 -17.49 4.26 9.69
CA VAL A 101 -18.80 4.92 9.88
C VAL A 101 -19.82 4.02 10.57
N GLU A 102 -19.66 2.70 10.49
CA GLU A 102 -20.47 1.71 11.21
C GLU A 102 -19.99 1.46 12.64
N GLY A 103 -18.91 2.13 13.09
CA GLY A 103 -18.38 1.98 14.45
C GLY A 103 -17.62 0.67 14.71
N ARG A 104 -17.31 -0.14 13.70
CA ARG A 104 -16.75 -1.49 13.87
C ARG A 104 -15.26 -1.50 14.17
N TYR A 105 -14.49 -0.55 13.61
CA TYR A 105 -13.05 -0.47 13.78
C TYR A 105 -12.52 0.95 13.67
N ARG A 106 -11.29 1.13 14.13
CA ARG A 106 -10.48 2.33 13.91
C ARG A 106 -9.10 1.93 13.41
N ILE A 107 -8.57 2.69 12.45
CA ILE A 107 -7.20 2.56 11.96
C ILE A 107 -6.45 3.84 12.31
N GLU A 108 -5.36 3.70 13.05
CA GLU A 108 -4.44 4.77 13.38
C GLU A 108 -3.17 4.60 12.54
N LYS A 109 -2.72 5.67 11.88
CA LYS A 109 -1.53 5.62 11.01
C LYS A 109 -0.59 6.77 11.31
N GLU A 110 0.70 6.51 11.22
CA GLU A 110 1.74 7.52 11.14
C GLU A 110 2.50 7.33 9.84
N ILE A 111 2.60 8.40 9.03
CA ILE A 111 3.19 8.36 7.70
C ILE A 111 4.34 9.35 7.66
N LEU A 112 5.52 8.86 7.28
CA LEU A 112 6.74 9.66 7.16
C LEU A 112 7.66 9.11 6.06
N ALA A 113 8.58 9.93 5.59
CA ALA A 113 9.65 9.50 4.70
C ALA A 113 10.91 9.15 5.49
N ASP A 114 11.59 8.06 5.14
CA ASP A 114 12.89 7.69 5.71
C ASP A 114 13.92 8.75 5.33
N PRO A 115 14.65 9.37 6.30
CA PRO A 115 15.61 10.43 5.99
C PRO A 115 16.87 9.91 5.28
N ARG A 116 17.15 8.62 5.30
CA ARG A 116 18.37 8.02 4.75
C ARG A 116 18.15 7.29 3.42
N ARG A 117 16.89 7.00 3.06
CA ARG A 117 16.54 6.15 1.91
C ARG A 117 15.32 6.69 1.17
N ASP A 118 15.20 6.33 -0.09
CA ASP A 118 14.01 6.64 -0.89
C ASP A 118 12.85 5.70 -0.52
N VAL A 119 12.31 5.86 0.70
CA VAL A 119 11.24 5.03 1.28
C VAL A 119 10.21 5.91 1.98
N VAL A 120 8.94 5.59 1.78
CA VAL A 120 7.85 6.09 2.63
C VAL A 120 7.43 4.97 3.57
N LEU A 121 7.33 5.28 4.85
CA LEU A 121 6.89 4.37 5.91
C LEU A 121 5.49 4.75 6.37
N GLN A 122 4.63 3.76 6.50
CA GLN A 122 3.32 3.88 7.13
C GLN A 122 3.24 2.91 8.29
N GLN A 123 3.42 3.40 9.52
CA GLN A 123 3.08 2.65 10.72
C GLN A 123 1.56 2.61 10.84
N THR A 124 1.01 1.44 11.09
CA THR A 124 -0.43 1.21 11.17
C THR A 124 -0.77 0.48 12.45
N ARG A 125 -1.85 0.90 13.11
CA ARG A 125 -2.48 0.19 14.22
C ARG A 125 -3.95 0.01 13.90
N PHE A 126 -4.37 -1.24 13.77
CA PHE A 126 -5.78 -1.62 13.67
C PHE A 126 -6.35 -1.82 15.08
N VAL A 127 -7.51 -1.23 15.35
CA VAL A 127 -8.21 -1.30 16.64
C VAL A 127 -9.64 -1.75 16.38
N PRO A 128 -10.05 -2.97 16.78
CA PRO A 128 -11.44 -3.35 16.77
C PRO A 128 -12.19 -2.51 17.81
N LEU A 129 -13.32 -1.94 17.43
CA LEU A 129 -14.26 -1.23 18.31
C LEU A 129 -15.45 -2.11 18.63
N GLU A 130 -15.70 -3.12 17.79
CA GLU A 130 -16.71 -4.15 17.96
C GLU A 130 -16.08 -5.50 17.66
N GLY A 131 -16.39 -6.55 18.44
CA GLY A 131 -15.81 -7.87 18.28
C GLY A 131 -14.34 -7.96 18.71
N ALA A 132 -13.66 -8.95 18.17
CA ALA A 132 -12.25 -9.24 18.45
C ALA A 132 -11.37 -9.03 17.20
N MET A 133 -10.04 -9.00 17.38
CA MET A 133 -9.07 -8.87 16.29
C MET A 133 -9.23 -9.98 15.24
N GLU A 134 -9.55 -11.17 15.67
CA GLU A 134 -9.72 -12.36 14.83
C GLU A 134 -10.94 -12.31 13.92
N ASP A 135 -11.89 -11.43 14.22
CA ASP A 135 -13.08 -11.21 13.38
C ASP A 135 -12.78 -10.39 12.13
N TYR A 136 -11.58 -9.81 12.04
CA TYR A 136 -11.20 -8.90 10.98
C TYR A 136 -9.99 -9.38 10.19
N ARG A 137 -9.95 -8.96 8.93
CA ARG A 137 -8.84 -9.10 7.99
C ARG A 137 -8.46 -7.72 7.47
N LEU A 138 -7.18 -7.40 7.49
CA LEU A 138 -6.68 -6.12 7.00
C LEU A 138 -5.88 -6.31 5.72
N HIS A 139 -6.26 -5.58 4.69
CA HIS A 139 -5.66 -5.65 3.37
C HIS A 139 -5.11 -4.28 2.98
N VAL A 140 -3.93 -4.26 2.35
CA VAL A 140 -3.41 -3.07 1.66
C VAL A 140 -3.64 -3.22 0.17
N ILE A 141 -4.04 -2.12 -0.49
CA ILE A 141 -4.03 -1.99 -1.96
C ILE A 141 -3.19 -0.78 -2.33
N LEU A 142 -2.24 -0.99 -3.25
CA LEU A 142 -1.38 0.05 -3.82
C LEU A 142 -1.48 0.03 -5.35
N ALA A 143 -1.74 1.18 -5.96
CA ALA A 143 -1.79 1.34 -7.40
C ALA A 143 -0.52 2.04 -7.92
N PRO A 144 0.43 1.32 -8.56
CA PRO A 144 1.61 1.90 -9.17
C PRO A 144 1.25 2.79 -10.36
N HIS A 145 1.90 3.96 -10.44
CA HIS A 145 1.82 4.92 -11.54
C HIS A 145 3.22 5.43 -11.90
N LEU A 146 4.21 4.50 -12.00
CA LEU A 146 5.62 4.84 -12.18
C LEU A 146 5.84 5.78 -13.37
N GLY A 147 6.61 6.84 -13.14
CA GLY A 147 6.89 7.86 -14.14
C GLY A 147 5.65 8.67 -14.58
N ASN A 148 4.73 8.99 -13.68
CA ASN A 148 3.46 9.67 -13.95
C ASN A 148 2.48 8.88 -14.84
N ARG A 149 2.59 7.54 -14.91
CA ARG A 149 1.75 6.75 -15.82
C ARG A 149 1.17 5.52 -15.14
N GLY A 150 -0.15 5.43 -15.14
CA GLY A 150 -0.86 4.25 -14.66
C GLY A 150 -0.87 3.08 -15.64
N ALA A 151 -0.66 3.32 -16.94
CA ALA A 151 -0.52 2.26 -17.94
C ALA A 151 0.93 1.83 -18.11
N GLY A 152 1.15 0.60 -18.56
CA GLY A 152 2.48 0.07 -18.88
C GLY A 152 3.30 -0.35 -17.67
N ASN A 153 2.73 -0.40 -16.47
CA ASN A 153 3.39 -0.93 -15.29
C ASN A 153 3.33 -2.47 -15.30
N THR A 154 4.38 -3.10 -14.81
CA THR A 154 4.41 -4.55 -14.55
C THR A 154 4.53 -4.77 -13.07
N ALA A 155 3.64 -5.60 -12.50
CA ALA A 155 3.62 -5.94 -11.09
C ALA A 155 3.80 -7.45 -10.88
N TRP A 156 4.44 -7.84 -9.76
CA TRP A 156 4.59 -9.24 -9.39
C TRP A 156 4.74 -9.46 -7.88
N VAL A 157 4.44 -10.68 -7.47
CA VAL A 157 4.69 -11.19 -6.13
C VAL A 157 6.09 -11.79 -6.09
N GLY A 158 6.91 -11.37 -5.13
CA GLY A 158 8.29 -11.84 -5.01
C GLY A 158 8.82 -11.74 -3.59
N ASP A 159 10.14 -11.84 -3.45
CA ASP A 159 10.85 -11.62 -2.20
C ASP A 159 12.16 -10.88 -2.46
N HIS A 160 12.70 -10.26 -1.42
CA HIS A 160 14.06 -9.73 -1.42
C HIS A 160 14.78 -10.21 -0.17
N LYS A 161 15.86 -10.98 -0.36
CA LYS A 161 16.65 -11.59 0.73
C LYS A 161 15.80 -12.36 1.76
N GLY A 162 14.80 -13.08 1.26
CA GLY A 162 13.91 -13.88 2.08
C GLY A 162 12.75 -13.12 2.74
N LEU A 163 12.65 -11.79 2.58
CA LEU A 163 11.48 -11.02 2.98
C LEU A 163 10.46 -10.98 1.82
N PRO A 164 9.25 -11.53 2.03
CA PRO A 164 8.20 -11.49 1.03
C PRO A 164 7.74 -10.05 0.76
N MET A 165 7.68 -9.67 -0.53
CA MET A 165 7.30 -8.33 -0.98
C MET A 165 6.38 -8.39 -2.19
N LEU A 166 5.82 -7.24 -2.53
CA LEU A 166 5.12 -6.96 -3.78
C LEU A 166 5.92 -5.91 -4.55
N PHE A 167 6.10 -6.11 -5.85
CA PHE A 167 6.91 -5.26 -6.70
C PHE A 167 6.13 -4.67 -7.86
N ALA A 168 6.55 -3.51 -8.32
CA ALA A 168 6.18 -3.00 -9.64
C ALA A 168 7.36 -2.30 -10.30
N GLU A 169 7.41 -2.35 -11.63
CA GLU A 169 8.45 -1.67 -12.43
C GLU A 169 7.87 -1.08 -13.71
N ARG A 170 8.55 -0.03 -14.18
CA ARG A 170 8.31 0.60 -15.47
C ARG A 170 9.48 1.50 -15.86
N ASP A 171 10.00 1.37 -17.09
CA ASP A 171 10.95 2.31 -17.71
C ASP A 171 12.14 2.68 -16.82
N GLY A 172 12.76 1.73 -16.13
CA GLY A 172 13.92 1.97 -15.25
C GLY A 172 13.57 2.60 -13.90
N GLN A 173 12.31 2.57 -13.50
CA GLN A 173 11.84 2.87 -12.15
C GLN A 173 11.14 1.65 -11.56
N ALA A 174 11.35 1.40 -10.28
CA ALA A 174 10.70 0.33 -9.56
C ALA A 174 10.27 0.77 -8.16
N LEU A 175 9.24 0.10 -7.65
CA LEU A 175 8.84 0.15 -6.26
C LEU A 175 8.75 -1.24 -5.66
N ALA A 176 8.96 -1.32 -4.35
CA ALA A 176 8.74 -2.51 -3.53
C ALA A 176 7.84 -2.15 -2.35
N LEU A 177 6.79 -2.92 -2.14
CA LEU A 177 5.93 -2.83 -0.96
C LEU A 177 6.27 -4.00 -0.02
N ALA A 178 6.79 -3.68 1.15
CA ALA A 178 7.13 -4.61 2.21
C ALA A 178 6.29 -4.35 3.47
N CYS A 179 6.15 -5.36 4.32
CA CYS A 179 5.45 -5.27 5.59
C CYS A 179 6.31 -5.86 6.71
N SER A 180 6.25 -5.25 7.90
CA SER A 180 6.95 -5.73 9.10
C SER A 180 6.31 -6.99 9.70
N THR A 181 5.03 -7.25 9.38
CA THR A 181 4.33 -8.49 9.76
C THR A 181 4.27 -9.45 8.58
N PRO A 182 4.10 -10.76 8.81
CA PRO A 182 3.92 -11.71 7.73
C PRO A 182 2.73 -11.36 6.85
N TRP A 183 2.89 -11.55 5.54
CA TRP A 183 1.77 -11.58 4.62
C TRP A 183 1.04 -12.92 4.74
N LEU A 184 -0.27 -12.90 4.97
CA LEU A 184 -1.09 -14.11 4.87
C LEU A 184 -1.35 -14.48 3.42
N ARG A 185 -1.59 -13.47 2.56
CA ARG A 185 -1.78 -13.61 1.12
C ARG A 185 -1.23 -12.42 0.38
N ARG A 186 -0.80 -12.61 -0.86
CA ARG A 186 -0.33 -11.57 -1.77
C ARG A 186 -0.85 -11.85 -3.17
N SER A 187 -1.25 -10.81 -3.87
CA SER A 187 -1.71 -10.90 -5.26
C SER A 187 -1.40 -9.61 -5.99
N VAL A 188 -1.27 -9.70 -7.30
CA VAL A 188 -1.25 -8.54 -8.20
C VAL A 188 -2.33 -8.73 -9.25
N GLY A 189 -2.86 -7.62 -9.77
CA GLY A 189 -3.94 -7.74 -10.76
C GLY A 189 -4.08 -6.50 -11.61
N PHE A 190 -4.88 -6.60 -12.66
CA PHE A 190 -5.25 -5.47 -13.51
C PHE A 190 -6.43 -4.72 -12.93
N VAL A 191 -6.28 -3.40 -12.78
CA VAL A 191 -7.30 -2.53 -12.18
C VAL A 191 -8.63 -2.66 -12.95
N GLY A 192 -9.70 -2.90 -12.19
CA GLY A 192 -11.05 -3.08 -12.69
C GLY A 192 -11.42 -4.51 -13.12
N PHE A 193 -10.48 -5.47 -13.10
CA PHE A 193 -10.72 -6.85 -13.51
C PHE A 193 -10.27 -7.88 -12.47
N SER A 194 -8.98 -7.92 -12.17
CA SER A 194 -8.37 -8.93 -11.30
C SER A 194 -7.61 -8.32 -10.11
N ASP A 195 -7.77 -7.04 -9.88
CA ASP A 195 -7.19 -6.36 -8.71
C ASP A 195 -7.88 -6.76 -7.41
N GLY A 196 -7.21 -6.47 -6.31
CA GLY A 196 -7.72 -6.81 -4.98
C GLY A 196 -9.00 -6.10 -4.57
N TRP A 197 -9.33 -4.95 -5.17
CA TRP A 197 -10.62 -4.32 -4.95
C TRP A 197 -11.77 -5.20 -5.45
N GLN A 198 -11.64 -5.70 -6.69
CA GLN A 198 -12.65 -6.58 -7.29
C GLN A 198 -12.80 -7.87 -6.47
N ASP A 199 -11.67 -8.45 -6.05
CA ASP A 199 -11.64 -9.66 -5.24
C ASP A 199 -12.33 -9.46 -3.88
N LEU A 200 -11.90 -8.44 -3.12
CA LEU A 200 -12.40 -8.19 -1.77
C LEU A 200 -13.88 -7.77 -1.75
N VAL A 201 -14.32 -6.99 -2.72
CA VAL A 201 -15.74 -6.61 -2.83
C VAL A 201 -16.61 -7.82 -3.16
N ALA A 202 -16.12 -8.74 -4.01
CA ALA A 202 -16.87 -9.94 -4.38
C ALA A 202 -16.87 -11.00 -3.28
N HIS A 203 -15.71 -11.29 -2.67
CA HIS A 203 -15.51 -12.46 -1.82
C HIS A 203 -15.33 -12.15 -0.33
N LYS A 204 -15.17 -10.87 0.05
CA LYS A 204 -14.87 -10.41 1.43
C LYS A 204 -13.60 -11.01 2.04
N GLN A 205 -12.76 -11.59 1.20
CA GLN A 205 -11.45 -12.15 1.50
C GLN A 205 -10.63 -12.23 0.21
N MET A 206 -9.32 -12.35 0.31
CA MET A 206 -8.51 -12.62 -0.87
C MET A 206 -8.76 -14.06 -1.34
N ALA A 207 -9.52 -14.22 -2.43
CA ALA A 207 -9.75 -15.48 -3.11
C ALA A 207 -8.80 -15.69 -4.29
N TRP A 208 -8.23 -14.59 -4.82
CA TRP A 208 -7.31 -14.60 -5.96
C TRP A 208 -5.86 -14.39 -5.49
N GLU A 209 -4.95 -15.17 -6.07
CA GLU A 209 -3.51 -15.08 -5.80
C GLU A 209 -2.74 -15.17 -7.12
N TYR A 210 -2.72 -14.05 -7.86
CA TYR A 210 -1.96 -13.97 -9.10
C TYR A 210 -0.52 -13.53 -8.84
N ALA A 211 0.41 -14.20 -9.53
CA ALA A 211 1.85 -13.94 -9.38
C ALA A 211 2.31 -12.70 -10.14
N ARG A 212 1.70 -12.42 -11.29
CA ARG A 212 2.17 -11.37 -12.20
C ARG A 212 1.01 -10.71 -12.96
N ALA A 213 1.15 -9.38 -13.16
CA ALA A 213 0.30 -8.58 -14.05
C ALA A 213 1.22 -7.68 -14.88
N GLY A 214 1.39 -7.98 -16.16
CA GLY A 214 2.41 -7.35 -17.02
C GLY A 214 1.86 -6.24 -17.91
N ASN A 215 2.58 -5.12 -18.01
CA ASN A 215 2.37 -4.06 -18.98
C ASN A 215 0.94 -3.49 -19.01
N GLY A 216 0.44 -3.03 -17.88
CA GLY A 216 -0.93 -2.52 -17.77
C GLY A 216 -1.13 -1.50 -16.66
N ASN A 217 -2.40 -1.22 -16.38
CA ASN A 217 -2.85 -0.53 -15.17
C ASN A 217 -3.04 -1.58 -14.09
N VAL A 218 -2.10 -1.65 -13.16
CA VAL A 218 -1.97 -2.75 -12.20
C VAL A 218 -2.15 -2.28 -10.75
N ALA A 219 -2.47 -3.21 -9.86
CA ALA A 219 -2.52 -3.00 -8.42
C ALA A 219 -1.83 -4.14 -7.68
N LEU A 220 -1.21 -3.79 -6.55
CA LEU A 220 -0.61 -4.68 -5.58
C LEU A 220 -1.59 -4.85 -4.42
N THR A 221 -1.77 -6.09 -3.94
CA THR A 221 -2.68 -6.38 -2.82
C THR A 221 -2.03 -7.37 -1.87
N GLY A 222 -2.10 -7.09 -0.57
CA GLY A 222 -1.60 -7.99 0.46
C GLY A 222 -2.50 -8.02 1.69
N GLU A 223 -2.73 -9.21 2.24
CA GLU A 223 -3.38 -9.43 3.53
C GLU A 223 -2.31 -9.54 4.62
N MET A 224 -2.40 -8.69 5.64
CA MET A 224 -1.44 -8.63 6.75
C MET A 224 -1.91 -9.48 7.93
N ASP A 225 -1.00 -10.20 8.59
CA ASP A 225 -1.35 -10.95 9.81
C ASP A 225 -1.41 -10.01 11.02
N LEU A 226 -2.64 -9.62 11.40
CA LEU A 226 -2.88 -8.76 12.56
C LEU A 226 -2.62 -9.43 13.91
N ARG A 227 -2.63 -10.77 13.94
CA ARG A 227 -2.57 -11.55 15.20
C ARG A 227 -1.17 -11.56 15.81
N VAL A 228 -0.14 -11.60 14.96
CA VAL A 228 1.26 -11.71 15.42
C VAL A 228 1.81 -10.42 16.02
N SER A 229 1.11 -9.31 15.88
CA SER A 229 1.59 -7.97 16.26
C SER A 229 0.54 -7.12 16.97
N GLU A 230 -0.51 -7.76 17.49
CA GLU A 230 -1.61 -7.08 18.20
C GLU A 230 -2.19 -5.91 17.36
N GLY A 231 -2.39 -6.16 16.07
CA GLY A 231 -2.93 -5.17 15.13
C GLY A 231 -1.95 -4.11 14.65
N ARG A 232 -0.65 -4.23 14.94
CA ARG A 232 0.37 -3.27 14.51
C ARG A 232 1.16 -3.81 13.32
N CYS A 233 1.44 -2.94 12.36
CA CYS A 233 2.36 -3.24 11.27
C CYS A 233 2.99 -1.95 10.72
N VAL A 234 4.11 -2.11 10.04
CA VAL A 234 4.75 -1.04 9.25
C VAL A 234 4.76 -1.47 7.80
N LEU A 235 4.18 -0.67 6.94
CA LEU A 235 4.30 -0.79 5.48
C LEU A 235 5.42 0.11 5.02
N ALA A 236 6.35 -0.43 4.23
CA ALA A 236 7.44 0.31 3.61
C ALA A 236 7.29 0.29 2.09
N VAL A 237 7.20 1.46 1.48
CA VAL A 237 7.20 1.63 0.03
C VAL A 237 8.57 2.18 -0.38
N GLY A 238 9.44 1.29 -0.84
CA GLY A 238 10.78 1.62 -1.30
C GLY A 238 10.83 1.85 -2.80
N PHE A 239 11.65 2.80 -3.24
CA PHE A 239 11.83 3.14 -4.65
C PHE A 239 13.27 2.93 -5.09
N GLY A 240 13.46 2.60 -6.37
CA GLY A 240 14.76 2.37 -6.99
C GLY A 240 14.71 2.40 -8.51
N ARG A 241 15.87 2.22 -9.13
CA ARG A 241 16.00 2.07 -10.59
C ARG A 241 15.59 0.68 -11.07
N ASN A 242 15.55 -0.27 -10.15
CA ASN A 242 15.12 -1.65 -10.36
C ASN A 242 14.54 -2.22 -9.07
N ALA A 243 13.92 -3.38 -9.16
CA ALA A 243 13.25 -4.04 -8.04
C ALA A 243 14.21 -4.42 -6.90
N GLU A 244 15.45 -4.78 -7.21
CA GLU A 244 16.45 -5.14 -6.19
C GLU A 244 16.80 -3.93 -5.32
N GLU A 245 17.06 -2.77 -5.92
CA GLU A 245 17.34 -1.53 -5.22
C GLU A 245 16.13 -1.07 -4.38
N ALA A 246 14.91 -1.13 -4.94
CA ALA A 246 13.69 -0.80 -4.23
C ALA A 246 13.45 -1.74 -3.03
N GLY A 247 13.60 -3.05 -3.23
CA GLY A 247 13.46 -4.07 -2.18
C GLY A 247 14.51 -3.92 -1.08
N HIS A 248 15.76 -3.65 -1.44
CA HIS A 248 16.83 -3.43 -0.45
C HIS A 248 16.54 -2.22 0.44
N ARG A 249 16.08 -1.12 -0.13
CA ARG A 249 15.72 0.09 0.63
C ARG A 249 14.54 -0.15 1.56
N ALA A 250 13.48 -0.81 1.07
CA ALA A 250 12.33 -1.17 1.89
C ALA A 250 12.72 -2.07 3.07
N LEU A 251 13.51 -3.12 2.81
CA LEU A 251 14.03 -4.03 3.85
C LEU A 251 14.86 -3.28 4.90
N ALA A 252 15.81 -2.44 4.46
CA ALA A 252 16.68 -1.71 5.36
C ALA A 252 15.91 -0.72 6.25
N SER A 253 14.89 -0.03 5.72
CA SER A 253 14.03 0.87 6.50
C SER A 253 13.19 0.11 7.54
N LEU A 254 12.69 -1.09 7.23
CA LEU A 254 11.95 -1.92 8.19
C LEU A 254 12.85 -2.51 9.29
N SER A 255 14.13 -2.73 9.01
CA SER A 255 15.07 -3.34 9.97
C SER A 255 15.67 -2.34 10.95
N GLU A 256 15.63 -1.05 10.64
CA GLU A 256 16.25 0.02 11.43
C GLU A 256 15.22 0.95 12.11
N GLY A 257 13.92 0.70 11.89
CA GLY A 257 12.80 1.51 12.36
C GLY A 257 12.19 1.10 13.70
#